data_c07bdd78050c98b432011784c5c5311b
#
_entry.id   c07bdd78050c98b432011784c5c5311b
#
_cell.length_a   1.000
_cell.length_b   1.000
_cell.length_c   1.000
_cell.angle_alpha   90.00
_cell.angle_beta   90.00
_cell.angle_gamma   90.00
#
_symmetry.space_group_name_H-M   'P 1'
#
loop_
_entity.id
_entity.type
_entity.pdbx_description
1 polymer ?
#
loop_
_entity_poly.entity_id
_entity_poly.type
_entity_poly.pdbx_seq_one_letter_code
_entity_poly.pdbx_strand_id
1 'polypeptide(L)'
;MIRILGSDDVAIFKAIRLEALRTEAAAFASSVNDWEALPDEEWRKRLVDGPVFVAFKDEEPVGILGLIRQRASKMAHRATLIMVYMRSSERGKGRSSTLLDTAVAYARENGIRQLELAVSAENGAALQFYRREGFHEAGRIPAGFLHDNREIDEVVMVRRINDEERLR
;
A
#
# COMPACT_ATOMS: atom_id res chain seq x y z
N MET A 1 2.26 13.21 11.13
CA MET A 1 1.16 12.48 11.81
C MET A 1 0.57 11.44 10.85
N ILE A 2 0.22 10.28 11.37
CA ILE A 2 -0.41 9.21 10.58
C ILE A 2 -1.75 8.87 11.21
N ARG A 3 -2.78 8.72 10.39
CA ARG A 3 -4.13 8.41 10.86
C ARG A 3 -4.79 7.36 9.96
N ILE A 4 -5.61 6.49 10.54
CA ILE A 4 -6.48 5.59 9.79
C ILE A 4 -7.72 6.39 9.40
N LEU A 5 -8.09 6.35 8.12
CA LEU A 5 -9.27 7.05 7.63
C LEU A 5 -10.55 6.33 8.05
N GLY A 6 -11.55 7.11 8.43
CA GLY A 6 -12.91 6.63 8.70
C GLY A 6 -13.86 6.91 7.54
N SER A 7 -15.12 6.48 7.69
CA SER A 7 -16.15 6.65 6.65
C SER A 7 -16.43 8.11 6.28
N ASP A 8 -16.10 9.07 7.16
CA ASP A 8 -16.29 10.49 6.90
C ASP A 8 -15.12 11.13 6.13
N ASP A 9 -14.06 10.35 5.86
CA ASP A 9 -12.81 10.85 5.25
C ASP A 9 -12.73 10.59 3.73
N VAL A 10 -13.87 10.42 3.05
CA VAL A 10 -13.90 10.14 1.61
C VAL A 10 -13.15 11.20 0.81
N ALA A 11 -13.31 12.48 1.15
CA ALA A 11 -12.65 13.57 0.43
C ALA A 11 -11.12 13.48 0.54
N ILE A 12 -10.60 13.16 1.72
CA ILE A 12 -9.16 12.97 1.95
C ILE A 12 -8.65 11.75 1.15
N PHE A 13 -9.39 10.65 1.21
CA PHE A 13 -9.04 9.43 0.47
C PHE A 13 -8.96 9.69 -1.02
N LYS A 14 -9.98 10.34 -1.60
CA LYS A 14 -9.98 10.72 -3.01
C LYS A 14 -8.77 11.57 -3.37
N ALA A 15 -8.51 12.61 -2.58
CA ALA A 15 -7.41 13.55 -2.86
C ALA A 15 -6.07 12.84 -2.99
N ILE A 16 -5.68 12.04 -1.98
CA ILE A 16 -4.36 11.40 -1.97
C ILE A 16 -4.29 10.22 -2.94
N ARG A 17 -5.36 9.44 -3.08
CA ARG A 17 -5.38 8.30 -4.02
C ARG A 17 -5.30 8.75 -5.47
N LEU A 18 -6.07 9.76 -5.85
CA LEU A 18 -6.05 10.30 -7.21
C LEU A 18 -4.74 11.01 -7.52
N GLU A 19 -4.15 11.72 -6.55
CA GLU A 19 -2.81 12.27 -6.70
C GLU A 19 -1.81 11.16 -7.04
N ALA A 20 -1.81 10.07 -6.27
CA ALA A 20 -0.92 8.92 -6.48
C ALA A 20 -1.06 8.35 -7.89
N LEU A 21 -2.29 8.11 -8.34
CA LEU A 21 -2.56 7.54 -9.65
C LEU A 21 -2.17 8.47 -10.80
N ARG A 22 -2.27 9.79 -10.60
CA ARG A 22 -1.89 10.78 -11.62
C ARG A 22 -0.38 10.99 -11.71
N THR A 23 0.29 11.03 -10.56
CA THR A 23 1.73 11.34 -10.49
C THR A 23 2.62 10.13 -10.70
N GLU A 24 2.17 8.93 -10.33
CA GLU A 24 2.93 7.68 -10.38
C GLU A 24 2.16 6.59 -11.15
N ALA A 25 1.65 6.95 -12.33
CA ALA A 25 0.80 6.05 -13.12
C ALA A 25 1.42 4.68 -13.37
N ALA A 26 2.73 4.61 -13.61
CA ALA A 26 3.45 3.36 -13.85
C ALA A 26 3.61 2.47 -12.60
N ALA A 27 3.40 3.02 -11.41
CA ALA A 27 3.59 2.29 -10.16
C ALA A 27 2.39 1.45 -9.74
N PHE A 28 1.22 1.66 -10.33
CA PHE A 28 -0.04 1.06 -9.89
C PHE A 28 -0.69 0.24 -10.99
N ALA A 29 -1.33 -0.87 -10.59
CA ALA A 29 -2.14 -1.70 -11.48
C ALA A 29 -3.43 -0.98 -11.94
N SER A 30 -4.00 -0.15 -11.05
CA SER A 30 -5.17 0.67 -11.37
C SER A 30 -4.76 1.95 -12.10
N SER A 31 -5.63 2.42 -13.00
CA SER A 31 -5.51 3.73 -13.63
C SER A 31 -6.34 4.77 -12.88
N VAL A 32 -6.08 6.05 -13.14
CA VAL A 32 -6.92 7.13 -12.59
C VAL A 32 -8.38 6.99 -13.06
N ASN A 33 -8.58 6.53 -14.30
CA ASN A 33 -9.94 6.33 -14.85
C ASN A 33 -10.72 5.26 -14.09
N ASP A 34 -10.06 4.22 -13.57
CA ASP A 34 -10.71 3.16 -12.79
C ASP A 34 -11.34 3.69 -11.50
N TRP A 35 -10.80 4.78 -10.95
CA TRP A 35 -11.20 5.31 -9.64
C TRP A 35 -11.98 6.61 -9.72
N GLU A 36 -11.64 7.49 -10.66
CA GLU A 36 -12.18 8.85 -10.73
C GLU A 36 -13.70 8.87 -10.87
N ALA A 37 -14.25 7.93 -11.66
CA ALA A 37 -15.68 7.83 -11.92
C ALA A 37 -16.47 7.09 -10.83
N LEU A 38 -15.81 6.55 -9.79
CA LEU A 38 -16.49 5.80 -8.74
C LEU A 38 -17.38 6.74 -7.89
N PRO A 39 -18.61 6.32 -7.54
CA PRO A 39 -19.45 7.08 -6.62
C PRO A 39 -18.88 7.06 -5.20
N ASP A 40 -19.25 8.03 -4.39
CA ASP A 40 -18.74 8.17 -3.01
C ASP A 40 -18.97 6.92 -2.15
N GLU A 41 -20.05 6.19 -2.40
CA GLU A 41 -20.36 4.94 -1.68
C GLU A 41 -19.27 3.87 -1.92
N GLU A 42 -18.75 3.78 -3.13
CA GLU A 42 -17.66 2.84 -3.45
C GLU A 42 -16.36 3.24 -2.74
N TRP A 43 -16.06 4.54 -2.68
CA TRP A 43 -14.93 5.04 -1.91
C TRP A 43 -15.09 4.73 -0.42
N ARG A 44 -16.28 4.96 0.12
CA ARG A 44 -16.60 4.69 1.53
C ARG A 44 -16.50 3.20 1.86
N LYS A 45 -16.98 2.34 0.96
CA LYS A 45 -16.89 0.90 1.11
C LYS A 45 -15.45 0.43 1.24
N ARG A 46 -14.54 0.97 0.46
CA ARG A 46 -13.11 0.62 0.52
C ARG A 46 -12.47 1.00 1.86
N LEU A 47 -12.93 2.08 2.48
CA LEU A 47 -12.50 2.47 3.82
C LEU A 47 -13.00 1.51 4.92
N VAL A 48 -14.10 0.83 4.67
CA VAL A 48 -14.67 -0.19 5.58
C VAL A 48 -14.02 -1.56 5.36
N ASP A 49 -13.70 -1.90 4.12
CA ASP A 49 -13.14 -3.22 3.75
C ASP A 49 -11.75 -3.49 4.34
N GLY A 50 -11.00 -2.47 4.63
CA GLY A 50 -9.68 -2.59 5.26
C GLY A 50 -9.13 -1.24 5.67
N PRO A 51 -8.17 -1.20 6.60
CA PRO A 51 -7.61 0.07 7.07
C PRO A 51 -6.84 0.77 5.96
N VAL A 52 -7.07 2.07 5.84
CA VAL A 52 -6.32 2.97 4.97
C VAL A 52 -5.58 3.97 5.87
N PHE A 53 -4.26 3.90 5.85
CA PHE A 53 -3.38 4.78 6.62
C PHE A 53 -2.97 5.96 5.75
N VAL A 54 -3.04 7.16 6.29
CA VAL A 54 -2.63 8.38 5.58
C VAL A 54 -1.64 9.16 6.44
N ALA A 55 -0.53 9.52 5.82
CA ALA A 55 0.46 10.41 6.42
C ALA A 55 0.11 11.85 6.07
N PHE A 56 0.18 12.74 7.07
CA PHE A 56 -0.14 14.15 6.94
C PHE A 56 1.09 15.01 7.26
N LYS A 57 1.20 16.11 6.54
CA LYS A 57 2.11 17.21 6.85
C LYS A 57 1.28 18.49 6.87
N ASP A 58 1.27 19.20 8.00
CA ASP A 58 0.50 20.43 8.18
C ASP A 58 -0.96 20.30 7.71
N GLU A 59 -1.61 19.21 8.15
CA GLU A 59 -2.99 18.85 7.82
C GLU A 59 -3.22 18.42 6.36
N GLU A 60 -2.18 18.41 5.52
CA GLU A 60 -2.26 17.98 4.14
C GLU A 60 -1.88 16.50 4.00
N PRO A 61 -2.69 15.68 3.32
CA PRO A 61 -2.31 14.28 3.06
C PRO A 61 -1.15 14.22 2.08
N VAL A 62 -0.07 13.51 2.45
CA VAL A 62 1.15 13.41 1.65
C VAL A 62 1.54 11.97 1.33
N GLY A 63 0.93 11.00 1.99
CA GLY A 63 1.21 9.58 1.76
C GLY A 63 0.03 8.71 2.13
N ILE A 64 -0.03 7.51 1.55
CA ILE A 64 -1.12 6.56 1.75
C ILE A 64 -0.60 5.13 1.71
N LEU A 65 -1.24 4.25 2.47
CA LEU A 65 -1.00 2.81 2.47
C LEU A 65 -2.28 2.11 2.93
N GLY A 66 -2.74 1.13 2.16
CA GLY A 66 -3.87 0.29 2.55
C GLY A 66 -3.45 -1.13 2.89
N LEU A 67 -4.24 -1.80 3.73
CA LEU A 67 -4.09 -3.21 4.04
C LEU A 67 -5.39 -3.95 3.72
N ILE A 68 -5.26 -5.09 3.04
CA ILE A 68 -6.38 -6.01 2.83
C ILE A 68 -6.01 -7.38 3.38
N ARG A 69 -6.74 -7.81 4.40
CA ARG A 69 -6.59 -9.16 4.99
C ARG A 69 -7.18 -10.21 4.05
N GLN A 70 -6.52 -11.35 3.94
CA GLN A 70 -7.09 -12.52 3.27
C GLN A 70 -8.33 -13.02 4.03
N ARG A 71 -9.40 -13.34 3.29
CA ARG A 71 -10.71 -13.64 3.89
C ARG A 71 -10.86 -15.09 4.36
N ALA A 72 -10.26 -16.05 3.64
CA ALA A 72 -10.34 -17.45 4.01
C ALA A 72 -9.70 -17.69 5.38
N SER A 73 -10.35 -18.44 6.26
CA SER A 73 -9.91 -18.61 7.65
C SER A 73 -8.48 -19.12 7.79
N LYS A 74 -8.05 -20.00 6.89
CA LYS A 74 -6.68 -20.55 6.87
C LYS A 74 -5.65 -19.58 6.32
N MET A 75 -6.07 -18.45 5.76
CA MET A 75 -5.22 -17.41 5.17
C MET A 75 -5.32 -16.08 5.94
N ALA A 76 -6.16 -16.01 6.96
CA ALA A 76 -6.47 -14.76 7.66
C ALA A 76 -5.29 -14.19 8.49
N HIS A 77 -4.18 -14.92 8.57
CA HIS A 77 -2.92 -14.44 9.14
C HIS A 77 -2.07 -13.65 8.12
N ARG A 78 -2.57 -13.48 6.90
CA ARG A 78 -1.89 -12.78 5.81
C ARG A 78 -2.68 -11.55 5.40
N ALA A 79 -1.98 -10.49 5.05
CA ALA A 79 -2.59 -9.28 4.47
C ALA A 79 -1.72 -8.73 3.35
N THR A 80 -2.35 -8.05 2.41
CA THR A 80 -1.69 -7.42 1.27
C THR A 80 -1.62 -5.91 1.47
N LEU A 81 -0.42 -5.35 1.29
CA LEU A 81 -0.23 -3.91 1.17
C LEU A 81 -0.69 -3.46 -0.20
N ILE A 82 -1.50 -2.41 -0.23
CA ILE A 82 -2.01 -1.81 -1.47
C ILE A 82 -1.89 -0.29 -1.41
N MET A 83 -1.95 0.35 -2.57
CA MET A 83 -2.00 1.81 -2.71
C MET A 83 -0.82 2.55 -2.06
N VAL A 84 0.34 1.92 -1.94
CA VAL A 84 1.49 2.54 -1.25
C VAL A 84 2.04 3.69 -2.08
N TYR A 85 1.98 4.89 -1.51
CA TYR A 85 2.46 6.12 -2.15
C TYR A 85 2.96 7.12 -1.12
N MET A 86 4.03 7.81 -1.45
CA MET A 86 4.51 8.98 -0.72
C MET A 86 4.85 10.06 -1.73
N ARG A 87 4.33 11.27 -1.51
CA ARG A 87 4.62 12.44 -2.35
C ARG A 87 6.13 12.62 -2.49
N SER A 88 6.61 12.89 -3.71
CA SER A 88 8.05 12.93 -3.99
C SER A 88 8.83 13.91 -3.10
N SER A 89 8.23 15.06 -2.78
CA SER A 89 8.83 16.06 -1.89
C SER A 89 9.00 15.58 -0.45
N GLU A 90 8.30 14.53 -0.06
CA GLU A 90 8.32 13.96 1.29
C GLU A 90 9.11 12.66 1.40
N ARG A 91 9.68 12.19 0.29
CA ARG A 91 10.53 11.00 0.26
C ARG A 91 11.92 11.31 0.84
N GLY A 92 12.62 10.26 1.29
CA GLY A 92 13.96 10.40 1.85
C GLY A 92 14.02 11.03 3.25
N LYS A 93 12.87 11.20 3.91
CA LYS A 93 12.75 11.82 5.25
C LYS A 93 12.27 10.83 6.31
N GLY A 94 12.24 9.53 5.98
CA GLY A 94 11.77 8.49 6.89
C GLY A 94 10.25 8.36 6.99
N ARG A 95 9.47 9.16 6.28
CA ARG A 95 8.01 9.15 6.36
C ARG A 95 7.41 7.86 5.81
N SER A 96 7.97 7.32 4.73
CA SER A 96 7.50 6.04 4.16
C SER A 96 7.72 4.88 5.12
N SER A 97 8.89 4.83 5.77
CA SER A 97 9.18 3.83 6.80
C SER A 97 8.22 3.96 7.98
N THR A 98 7.97 5.17 8.46
CA THR A 98 7.04 5.43 9.58
C THR A 98 5.62 5.01 9.22
N LEU A 99 5.17 5.29 7.99
CA LEU A 99 3.86 4.87 7.51
C LEU A 99 3.75 3.34 7.49
N LEU A 100 4.77 2.66 6.98
CA LEU A 100 4.81 1.20 6.97
C LEU A 100 4.86 0.62 8.38
N ASP A 101 5.68 1.17 9.27
CA ASP A 101 5.78 0.72 10.66
C ASP A 101 4.44 0.82 11.39
N THR A 102 3.68 1.89 11.13
CA THR A 102 2.33 2.07 11.68
C THR A 102 1.39 0.96 11.22
N ALA A 103 1.44 0.63 9.93
CA ALA A 103 0.64 -0.46 9.37
C ALA A 103 1.07 -1.84 9.93
N VAL A 104 2.37 -2.05 10.11
CA VAL A 104 2.92 -3.29 10.71
C VAL A 104 2.44 -3.45 12.15
N ALA A 105 2.48 -2.38 12.94
CA ALA A 105 1.99 -2.41 14.33
C ALA A 105 0.49 -2.77 14.38
N TYR A 106 -0.32 -2.13 13.56
CA TYR A 106 -1.73 -2.46 13.43
C TYR A 106 -1.94 -3.93 13.03
N ALA A 107 -1.19 -4.41 12.04
CA ALA A 107 -1.30 -5.78 11.57
C ALA A 107 -1.01 -6.79 12.68
N ARG A 108 0.06 -6.58 13.45
CA ARG A 108 0.40 -7.42 14.60
C ARG A 108 -0.70 -7.45 15.65
N GLU A 109 -1.26 -6.31 16.00
CA GLU A 109 -2.35 -6.19 16.97
C GLU A 109 -3.61 -6.93 16.52
N ASN A 110 -3.79 -7.10 15.22
CA ASN A 110 -4.94 -7.77 14.63
C ASN A 110 -4.66 -9.21 14.20
N GLY A 111 -3.58 -9.83 14.67
CA GLY A 111 -3.27 -11.23 14.42
C GLY A 111 -2.72 -11.54 13.03
N ILE A 112 -2.31 -10.53 12.28
CA ILE A 112 -1.64 -10.72 10.99
C ILE A 112 -0.17 -11.05 11.26
N ARG A 113 0.35 -12.08 10.60
CA ARG A 113 1.71 -12.60 10.79
C ARG A 113 2.58 -12.41 9.56
N GLN A 114 1.99 -12.06 8.43
CA GLN A 114 2.69 -11.93 7.16
C GLN A 114 2.06 -10.85 6.32
N LEU A 115 2.91 -9.99 5.75
CA LEU A 115 2.52 -8.97 4.79
C LEU A 115 3.06 -9.33 3.41
N GLU A 116 2.26 -9.06 2.39
CA GLU A 116 2.56 -9.34 0.98
C GLU A 116 2.29 -8.09 0.16
N LEU A 117 2.97 -7.97 -0.96
CA LEU A 117 2.73 -6.91 -1.92
C LEU A 117 3.13 -7.37 -3.31
N ALA A 118 2.62 -6.66 -4.30
CA ALA A 118 3.05 -6.81 -5.69
C ALA A 118 3.57 -5.46 -6.18
N VAL A 119 4.67 -5.48 -6.91
CA VAL A 119 5.34 -4.28 -7.39
C VAL A 119 5.88 -4.52 -8.80
N SER A 120 5.85 -3.48 -9.64
CA SER A 120 6.45 -3.54 -10.97
C SER A 120 7.94 -3.86 -10.90
N ALA A 121 8.42 -4.81 -11.71
CA ALA A 121 9.84 -5.14 -11.82
C ALA A 121 10.69 -3.94 -12.27
N GLU A 122 10.08 -2.93 -12.92
CA GLU A 122 10.76 -1.72 -13.37
C GLU A 122 10.83 -0.64 -12.29
N ASN A 123 10.12 -0.81 -11.16
CA ASN A 123 10.14 0.16 -10.06
C ASN A 123 11.28 -0.14 -9.08
N GLY A 124 12.51 0.18 -9.50
CA GLY A 124 13.72 -0.09 -8.71
C GLY A 124 13.73 0.60 -7.35
N ALA A 125 13.21 1.81 -7.26
CA ALA A 125 13.15 2.56 -6.00
C ALA A 125 12.24 1.87 -4.97
N ALA A 126 11.07 1.39 -5.40
CA ALA A 126 10.15 0.65 -4.54
C ALA A 126 10.75 -0.70 -4.12
N LEU A 127 11.36 -1.44 -5.06
CA LEU A 127 12.02 -2.71 -4.75
C LEU A 127 13.10 -2.54 -3.69
N GLN A 128 13.95 -1.51 -3.79
CA GLN A 128 14.97 -1.21 -2.80
C GLN A 128 14.36 -0.84 -1.45
N PHE A 129 13.32 0.01 -1.45
CA PHE A 129 12.62 0.39 -0.24
C PHE A 129 12.08 -0.84 0.50
N TYR A 130 11.33 -1.70 -0.18
CA TYR A 130 10.76 -2.89 0.44
C TYR A 130 11.82 -3.86 0.95
N ARG A 131 12.93 -4.02 0.23
CA ARG A 131 14.05 -4.84 0.71
C ARG A 131 14.65 -4.29 2.00
N ARG A 132 14.86 -2.99 2.10
CA ARG A 132 15.34 -2.35 3.33
C ARG A 132 14.36 -2.52 4.48
N GLU A 133 13.07 -2.56 4.18
CA GLU A 133 12.01 -2.75 5.17
C GLU A 133 11.75 -4.23 5.50
N GLY A 134 12.59 -5.13 5.06
CA GLY A 134 12.53 -6.55 5.44
C GLY A 134 11.69 -7.44 4.53
N PHE A 135 11.22 -6.93 3.39
CA PHE A 135 10.56 -7.75 2.37
C PHE A 135 11.59 -8.47 1.50
N HIS A 136 11.25 -9.67 1.06
CA HIS A 136 12.03 -10.42 0.08
C HIS A 136 11.15 -10.90 -1.07
N GLU A 137 11.75 -11.14 -2.22
CA GLU A 137 11.04 -11.64 -3.39
C GLU A 137 10.58 -13.07 -3.16
N ALA A 138 9.29 -13.32 -3.29
CA ALA A 138 8.69 -14.65 -3.19
C ALA A 138 8.42 -15.25 -4.57
N GLY A 139 8.30 -14.43 -5.61
CA GLY A 139 8.05 -14.89 -6.97
C GLY A 139 7.76 -13.74 -7.92
N ARG A 140 7.54 -14.11 -9.18
CA ARG A 140 7.20 -13.16 -10.25
C ARG A 140 6.03 -13.66 -11.07
N ILE A 141 5.22 -12.73 -11.54
CA ILE A 141 4.20 -13.00 -12.54
C ILE A 141 4.68 -12.36 -13.84
N PRO A 142 5.05 -13.16 -14.85
CA PRO A 142 5.44 -12.61 -16.15
C PRO A 142 4.30 -11.80 -16.75
N ALA A 143 4.62 -10.62 -17.30
CA ALA A 143 3.62 -9.75 -17.93
C ALA A 143 2.41 -9.44 -17.01
N GLY A 144 2.67 -9.28 -15.70
CA GLY A 144 1.62 -9.05 -14.70
C GLY A 144 0.95 -7.67 -14.80
N PHE A 145 1.65 -6.69 -15.40
CA PHE A 145 1.11 -5.36 -15.67
C PHE A 145 1.16 -5.04 -17.15
N LEU A 146 0.16 -4.32 -17.62
CA LEU A 146 0.15 -3.71 -18.94
C LEU A 146 0.12 -2.19 -18.77
N HIS A 147 1.19 -1.51 -19.17
CA HIS A 147 1.29 -0.06 -19.09
C HIS A 147 1.81 0.50 -20.41
N ASP A 148 1.06 1.39 -21.03
CA ASP A 148 1.36 1.97 -22.35
C ASP A 148 1.66 0.89 -23.40
N ASN A 149 0.83 -0.16 -23.44
CA ASN A 149 0.96 -1.32 -24.33
C ASN A 149 2.25 -2.14 -24.13
N ARG A 150 2.97 -1.93 -23.04
CA ARG A 150 4.14 -2.71 -22.66
C ARG A 150 3.76 -3.71 -21.56
N GLU A 151 4.19 -4.94 -21.72
CA GLU A 151 4.06 -5.98 -20.70
C GLU A 151 5.22 -5.87 -19.72
N ILE A 152 4.92 -5.79 -18.43
CA ILE A 152 5.92 -5.60 -17.36
C ILE A 152 5.70 -6.70 -16.32
N ASP A 153 6.79 -7.34 -15.88
CA ASP A 153 6.71 -8.36 -14.84
C ASP A 153 6.28 -7.77 -13.51
N GLU A 154 5.50 -8.54 -12.77
CA GLU A 154 5.07 -8.23 -11.41
C GLU A 154 5.91 -9.02 -10.41
N VAL A 155 6.56 -8.34 -9.48
CA VAL A 155 7.34 -8.96 -8.40
C VAL A 155 6.47 -9.07 -7.17
N VAL A 156 6.32 -10.29 -6.65
CA VAL A 156 5.60 -10.54 -5.38
C VAL A 156 6.61 -10.58 -4.25
N MET A 157 6.42 -9.75 -3.25
CA MET A 157 7.30 -9.65 -2.08
C MET A 157 6.57 -9.98 -0.79
N VAL A 158 7.28 -10.53 0.18
CA VAL A 158 6.73 -11.02 1.44
C VAL A 158 7.62 -10.61 2.60
N ARG A 159 7.00 -10.23 3.71
CA ARG A 159 7.67 -10.01 5.00
C ARG A 159 6.88 -10.69 6.12
N ARG A 160 7.56 -11.52 6.91
CA ARG A 160 6.98 -12.08 8.13
C ARG A 160 7.08 -11.07 9.26
N ILE A 161 5.98 -10.87 9.99
CA ILE A 161 5.88 -9.87 11.07
C ILE A 161 5.41 -10.48 12.40
N ASN A 162 5.59 -11.79 12.56
CA ASN A 162 5.25 -12.47 13.81
C ASN A 162 6.17 -12.02 14.96
N ASP A 163 5.79 -12.39 16.22
CA ASP A 163 6.48 -11.91 17.43
C ASP A 163 7.95 -12.33 17.51
N GLU A 164 8.36 -13.34 16.76
CA GLU A 164 9.75 -13.81 16.75
C GLU A 164 10.73 -12.76 16.16
N GLU A 165 10.24 -11.82 15.35
CA GLU A 165 11.06 -10.70 14.84
C GLU A 165 11.41 -9.68 15.94
N ARG A 166 10.65 -9.63 17.05
CA ARG A 166 10.92 -8.71 18.16
C ARG A 166 12.13 -9.12 19.01
N LEU A 167 12.56 -10.37 18.88
CA LEU A 167 13.65 -10.96 19.68
C LEU A 167 14.99 -11.00 18.93
N ARG A 168 15.01 -10.50 17.70
CA ARG A 168 16.21 -10.41 16.87
C ARG A 168 16.62 -8.97 16.63
#